data_77f04ccf520cf487f48057d14b5e4b77
#
_entry.id   77f04ccf520cf487f48057d14b5e4b77
#
_cell.length_a   1.000
_cell.length_b   1.000
_cell.length_c   1.000
_cell.angle_alpha   90.00
_cell.angle_beta   90.00
_cell.angle_gamma   90.00
#
_symmetry.space_group_name_H-M   'P 1'
#
loop_
_entity.id
_entity.type
_entity.pdbx_description
1 polymer ?
#
loop_
_entity_poly.entity_id
_entity_poly.type
_entity_poly.pdbx_seq_one_letter_code
_entity_poly.pdbx_strand_id
1 'polypeptide(L)'
;MGTDYDVVLDAAGTQSSLDRAVELVRPGGTVGILGTFWNPVSLGMAFQMKELTLLPSFTYGHHHGVGEFGEATRILHAVPDLSDALVTHRFGLDEAPEAFRVAGDRNIDVIKVVVNP
;
A
#
# COMPACT_ATOMS: atom_id res chain seq x y z
N MET A 1 -18.26 8.96 5.71
CA MET A 1 -17.60 7.70 5.38
C MET A 1 -17.97 6.69 6.45
N GLY A 2 -18.29 5.44 6.07
CA GLY A 2 -18.63 4.40 7.05
C GLY A 2 -17.46 4.13 8.00
N THR A 3 -17.80 3.79 9.21
CA THR A 3 -16.91 3.18 10.22
C THR A 3 -17.34 1.73 10.37
N ASP A 4 -16.57 0.90 11.09
CA ASP A 4 -16.89 -0.50 11.39
C ASP A 4 -16.56 -1.52 10.27
N TYR A 5 -15.41 -1.31 9.60
CA TYR A 5 -14.87 -2.32 8.69
C TYR A 5 -14.23 -3.48 9.46
N ASP A 6 -14.43 -4.71 9.00
CA ASP A 6 -13.79 -5.90 9.57
C ASP A 6 -12.27 -5.84 9.44
N VAL A 7 -11.78 -5.37 8.28
CA VAL A 7 -10.37 -5.24 7.93
C VAL A 7 -10.11 -3.89 7.31
N VAL A 8 -9.06 -3.21 7.75
CA VAL A 8 -8.56 -1.97 7.13
C VAL A 8 -7.10 -2.17 6.77
N LEU A 9 -6.72 -1.79 5.55
CA LEU A 9 -5.34 -1.89 5.07
C LEU A 9 -4.66 -0.51 5.14
N ASP A 10 -3.55 -0.43 5.87
CA ASP A 10 -2.67 0.74 5.89
C ASP A 10 -1.50 0.52 4.93
N ALA A 11 -1.54 1.18 3.79
CA ALA A 11 -0.49 1.14 2.78
C ALA A 11 0.46 2.36 2.83
N ALA A 12 0.21 3.32 3.71
CA ALA A 12 1.02 4.54 3.82
C ALA A 12 2.14 4.45 4.86
N GLY A 13 1.96 3.67 5.93
CA GLY A 13 2.98 3.45 6.96
C GLY A 13 3.36 4.72 7.74
N THR A 14 2.38 5.55 8.07
CA THR A 14 2.56 6.78 8.87
C THR A 14 1.72 6.75 10.13
N GLN A 15 2.04 7.59 11.13
CA GLN A 15 1.19 7.72 12.32
C GLN A 15 -0.25 8.09 11.94
N SER A 16 -0.42 9.06 11.05
CA SER A 16 -1.75 9.54 10.67
C SER A 16 -2.58 8.49 9.91
N SER A 17 -1.95 7.66 9.10
CA SER A 17 -2.65 6.56 8.42
C SER A 17 -3.04 5.45 9.40
N LEU A 18 -2.18 5.13 10.35
CA LEU A 18 -2.47 4.18 11.42
C LEU A 18 -3.63 4.65 12.30
N ASP A 19 -3.61 5.92 12.74
CA ASP A 19 -4.70 6.51 13.53
C ASP A 19 -6.02 6.42 12.76
N ARG A 20 -5.98 6.73 11.47
CA ARG A 20 -7.16 6.63 10.61
C ARG A 20 -7.66 5.20 10.44
N ALA A 21 -6.75 4.24 10.30
CA ALA A 21 -7.10 2.82 10.24
C ALA A 21 -7.79 2.35 11.54
N VAL A 22 -7.25 2.76 12.69
CA VAL A 22 -7.85 2.46 14.02
C VAL A 22 -9.24 3.07 14.18
N GLU A 23 -9.48 4.27 13.63
CA GLU A 23 -10.82 4.87 13.64
C GLU A 23 -11.84 4.08 12.81
N LEU A 24 -11.42 3.63 11.62
CA LEU A 24 -12.30 3.00 10.63
C LEU A 24 -12.64 1.55 10.95
N VAL A 25 -11.72 0.81 11.55
CA VAL A 25 -11.91 -0.60 11.88
C VAL A 25 -12.89 -0.77 13.05
N ARG A 26 -13.74 -1.80 12.99
CA ARG A 26 -14.66 -2.13 14.08
C ARG A 26 -13.92 -2.70 15.31
N PRO A 27 -14.54 -2.71 16.48
CA PRO A 27 -14.01 -3.48 17.62
C PRO A 27 -13.79 -4.96 17.27
N GLY A 28 -12.66 -5.53 17.72
CA GLY A 28 -12.22 -6.88 17.39
C GLY A 28 -11.77 -7.07 15.93
N GLY A 29 -11.64 -5.99 15.15
CA GLY A 29 -11.23 -6.04 13.76
C GLY A 29 -9.72 -6.07 13.58
N THR A 30 -9.29 -6.08 12.31
CA THR A 30 -7.87 -6.21 11.94
C THR A 30 -7.40 -5.01 11.13
N VAL A 31 -6.24 -4.48 11.50
CA VAL A 31 -5.49 -3.52 10.67
C VAL A 31 -4.31 -4.25 10.03
N GLY A 32 -4.37 -4.42 8.71
CA GLY A 32 -3.27 -4.96 7.90
C GLY A 32 -2.29 -3.86 7.55
N ILE A 33 -1.03 -4.03 7.93
CA ILE A 33 0.04 -3.05 7.68
C ILE A 33 0.82 -3.49 6.44
N LEU A 34 0.61 -2.77 5.34
CA LEU A 34 1.34 -2.95 4.08
C LEU A 34 2.43 -1.89 3.91
N GLY A 35 2.23 -0.71 4.51
CA GLY A 35 3.21 0.38 4.51
C GLY A 35 4.34 0.14 5.50
N THR A 36 5.53 0.65 5.19
CA THR A 36 6.69 0.58 6.10
C THR A 36 6.72 1.79 7.04
N PHE A 37 6.72 1.55 8.34
CA PHE A 37 6.95 2.60 9.32
C PHE A 37 8.45 2.94 9.40
N TRP A 38 8.84 4.02 8.72
CA TRP A 38 10.22 4.52 8.78
C TRP A 38 10.57 5.23 10.09
N ASN A 39 9.55 5.68 10.82
CA ASN A 39 9.66 6.29 12.14
C ASN A 39 8.83 5.48 13.14
N PRO A 40 9.16 5.55 14.45
CA PRO A 40 8.33 4.96 15.49
C PRO A 40 6.90 5.50 15.42
N VAL A 41 5.93 4.60 15.64
CA VAL A 41 4.50 4.95 15.75
C VAL A 41 3.98 4.55 17.13
N SER A 42 2.95 5.24 17.57
CA SER A 42 2.30 5.02 18.86
C SER A 42 0.94 4.37 18.67
N LEU A 43 0.63 3.40 19.52
CA LEU A 43 -0.69 2.83 19.63
C LEU A 43 -1.44 3.53 20.76
N GLY A 44 -2.49 4.25 20.42
CA GLY A 44 -3.31 4.97 21.37
C GLY A 44 -4.31 4.08 22.12
N MET A 45 -5.04 4.67 23.09
CA MET A 45 -6.05 3.98 23.89
C MET A 45 -7.14 3.33 23.01
N ALA A 46 -7.53 3.97 21.91
CA ALA A 46 -8.57 3.45 21.01
C ALA A 46 -8.20 2.07 20.43
N PHE A 47 -6.92 1.81 20.19
CA PHE A 47 -6.43 0.50 19.76
C PHE A 47 -6.73 -0.58 20.80
N GLN A 48 -6.44 -0.30 22.07
CA GLN A 48 -6.69 -1.23 23.19
C GLN A 48 -8.19 -1.42 23.45
N MET A 49 -8.96 -0.32 23.48
CA MET A 49 -10.40 -0.38 23.76
C MET A 49 -11.19 -1.12 22.69
N LYS A 50 -10.72 -1.08 21.45
CA LYS A 50 -11.32 -1.85 20.35
C LYS A 50 -10.78 -3.28 20.23
N GLU A 51 -9.82 -3.69 21.04
CA GLU A 51 -9.20 -5.03 21.01
C GLU A 51 -8.71 -5.43 19.61
N LEU A 52 -7.98 -4.52 18.93
CA LEU A 52 -7.61 -4.68 17.54
C LEU A 52 -6.44 -5.64 17.33
N THR A 53 -6.46 -6.33 16.21
CA THR A 53 -5.31 -7.09 15.69
C THR A 53 -4.51 -6.22 14.73
N LEU A 54 -3.19 -6.13 14.92
CA LEU A 54 -2.26 -5.63 13.90
C LEU A 54 -1.62 -6.80 13.17
N LEU A 55 -1.74 -6.80 11.86
CA LEU A 55 -1.17 -7.83 11.00
C LEU A 55 -0.15 -7.18 10.04
N PRO A 56 1.14 -7.20 10.37
CA PRO A 56 2.16 -6.69 9.47
C PRO A 56 2.36 -7.65 8.30
N SER A 57 2.54 -7.08 7.11
CA SER A 57 2.92 -7.80 5.89
C SER A 57 4.19 -7.16 5.35
N PHE A 58 5.18 -7.97 5.01
CA PHE A 58 6.43 -7.48 4.45
C PHE A 58 6.68 -8.08 3.06
N THR A 59 7.39 -7.37 2.22
CA THR A 59 7.62 -7.73 0.82
C THR A 59 8.40 -9.04 0.65
N TYR A 60 8.23 -9.67 -0.51
CA TYR A 60 8.95 -10.87 -0.95
C TYR A 60 8.69 -12.10 -0.07
N GLY A 61 7.54 -12.16 0.54
CA GLY A 61 7.13 -13.31 1.33
C GLY A 61 6.97 -14.59 0.49
N HIS A 62 7.00 -15.72 1.17
CA HIS A 62 6.67 -17.02 0.60
C HIS A 62 5.54 -17.63 1.42
N HIS A 63 4.44 -17.91 0.77
CA HIS A 63 3.30 -18.56 1.41
C HIS A 63 3.02 -19.88 0.70
N HIS A 64 3.02 -20.98 1.45
CA HIS A 64 2.81 -22.33 0.90
C HIS A 64 3.71 -22.69 -0.30
N GLY A 65 4.95 -22.22 -0.30
CA GLY A 65 5.92 -22.50 -1.38
C GLY A 65 5.77 -21.64 -2.62
N VAL A 66 4.84 -20.71 -2.64
CA VAL A 66 4.66 -19.74 -3.72
C VAL A 66 5.24 -18.39 -3.29
N GLY A 67 6.17 -17.86 -4.07
CA GLY A 67 6.71 -16.51 -3.85
C GLY A 67 5.69 -15.45 -4.27
N GLU A 68 5.47 -14.46 -3.41
CA GLU A 68 4.53 -13.34 -3.67
C GLU A 68 4.80 -12.61 -4.98
N PHE A 69 6.07 -12.50 -5.37
CA PHE A 69 6.46 -11.85 -6.63
C PHE A 69 5.95 -12.64 -7.85
N GLY A 70 6.06 -13.98 -7.80
CA GLY A 70 5.52 -14.87 -8.84
C GLY A 70 3.98 -14.79 -8.91
N GLU A 71 3.33 -14.71 -7.75
CA GLU A 71 1.87 -14.53 -7.67
C GLU A 71 1.43 -13.18 -8.24
N ALA A 72 2.13 -12.09 -7.90
CA ALA A 72 1.84 -10.76 -8.45
C ALA A 72 1.98 -10.74 -9.99
N THR A 73 3.00 -11.40 -10.53
CA THR A 73 3.19 -11.55 -11.98
C THR A 73 2.03 -12.31 -12.62
N ARG A 74 1.57 -13.39 -11.98
CA ARG A 74 0.44 -14.17 -12.45
C ARG A 74 -0.86 -13.37 -12.45
N ILE A 75 -1.09 -12.55 -11.41
CA ILE A 75 -2.25 -11.65 -11.32
C ILE A 75 -2.22 -10.62 -12.45
N LEU A 76 -1.07 -9.97 -12.68
CA LEU A 76 -0.91 -8.99 -13.77
C LEU A 76 -1.20 -9.62 -15.14
N HIS A 77 -0.79 -10.86 -15.35
CA HIS A 77 -1.09 -11.58 -16.59
C HIS A 77 -2.58 -11.93 -16.73
N ALA A 78 -3.24 -12.29 -15.63
CA ALA A 78 -4.66 -12.67 -15.63
C ALA A 78 -5.60 -11.46 -15.71
N VAL A 79 -5.14 -10.27 -15.31
CA VAL A 79 -5.92 -9.02 -15.29
C VAL A 79 -5.14 -7.92 -16.03
N PRO A 80 -5.12 -7.92 -17.37
CA PRO A 80 -4.34 -6.96 -18.15
C PRO A 80 -4.68 -5.49 -17.84
N ASP A 81 -5.94 -5.18 -17.62
CA ASP A 81 -6.43 -3.82 -17.31
C ASP A 81 -5.84 -3.25 -16.02
N LEU A 82 -5.31 -4.11 -15.12
CA LEU A 82 -4.67 -3.66 -13.89
C LEU A 82 -3.39 -2.85 -14.17
N SER A 83 -2.62 -3.27 -15.17
CA SER A 83 -1.43 -2.52 -15.60
C SER A 83 -1.80 -1.12 -16.11
N ASP A 84 -2.85 -1.01 -16.92
CA ASP A 84 -3.30 0.24 -17.49
C ASP A 84 -3.89 1.18 -16.42
N ALA A 85 -4.57 0.61 -15.41
CA ALA A 85 -5.08 1.39 -14.28
C ALA A 85 -3.98 1.93 -13.36
N LEU A 86 -2.87 1.19 -13.21
CA LEU A 86 -1.80 1.56 -12.28
C LEU A 86 -0.71 2.44 -12.93
N VAL A 87 -0.34 2.17 -14.19
CA VAL A 87 0.74 2.88 -14.87
C VAL A 87 0.21 4.16 -15.49
N THR A 88 0.35 5.27 -14.78
CA THR A 88 -0.17 6.58 -15.20
C THR A 88 0.77 7.32 -16.16
N HIS A 89 2.08 7.08 -16.07
CA HIS A 89 3.07 7.78 -16.85
C HIS A 89 4.13 6.82 -17.39
N ARG A 90 4.52 7.00 -18.66
CA ARG A 90 5.56 6.21 -19.33
C ARG A 90 6.56 7.16 -19.99
N PHE A 91 7.84 6.88 -19.82
CA PHE A 91 8.95 7.65 -20.36
C PHE A 91 9.94 6.73 -21.06
N GLY A 92 10.69 7.25 -22.01
CA GLY A 92 11.88 6.61 -22.54
C GLY A 92 13.06 6.71 -21.57
N LEU A 93 14.11 5.92 -21.80
CA LEU A 93 15.29 5.92 -20.92
C LEU A 93 16.01 7.28 -20.94
N ASP A 94 16.01 7.97 -22.07
CA ASP A 94 16.58 9.31 -22.24
C ASP A 94 15.80 10.39 -21.47
N GLU A 95 14.55 10.13 -21.15
CA GLU A 95 13.68 11.01 -20.34
C GLU A 95 13.70 10.66 -18.82
N ALA A 96 14.60 9.78 -18.37
CA ALA A 96 14.64 9.34 -16.97
C ALA A 96 14.68 10.50 -15.95
N PRO A 97 15.42 11.62 -16.15
CA PRO A 97 15.38 12.74 -15.22
C PRO A 97 13.97 13.34 -15.06
N GLU A 98 13.21 13.44 -16.15
CA GLU A 98 11.84 13.94 -16.13
C GLU A 98 10.89 12.93 -15.46
N ALA A 99 11.09 11.64 -15.69
CA ALA A 99 10.33 10.57 -15.03
C ALA A 99 10.45 10.67 -13.49
N PHE A 100 11.67 10.88 -12.97
CA PHE A 100 11.89 11.08 -11.54
C PHE A 100 11.27 12.38 -11.02
N ARG A 101 11.33 13.47 -11.78
CA ARG A 101 10.69 14.73 -11.42
C ARG A 101 9.18 14.54 -11.28
N VAL A 102 8.54 13.92 -12.26
CA VAL A 102 7.09 13.64 -12.26
C VAL A 102 6.73 12.72 -11.10
N ALA A 103 7.47 11.64 -10.88
CA ALA A 103 7.21 10.70 -9.78
C ALA A 103 7.31 11.36 -8.39
N GLY A 104 8.11 12.40 -8.23
CA GLY A 104 8.29 13.13 -6.97
C GLY A 104 7.32 14.30 -6.76
N ASP A 105 6.58 14.71 -7.78
CA ASP A 105 5.70 15.87 -7.71
C ASP A 105 4.32 15.49 -7.19
N ARG A 106 4.00 15.92 -5.96
CA ARG A 106 2.70 15.64 -5.30
C ARG A 106 1.52 16.42 -5.87
N ASN A 107 1.75 17.37 -6.79
CA ASN A 107 0.70 18.14 -7.44
C ASN A 107 0.23 17.50 -8.75
N ILE A 108 0.93 16.45 -9.21
CA ILE A 108 0.57 15.67 -10.39
C ILE A 108 -0.14 14.41 -9.92
N ASP A 109 -1.20 14.02 -10.61
CA ASP A 109 -1.93 12.78 -10.31
C ASP A 109 -1.15 11.56 -10.83
N VAL A 110 -0.22 11.09 -10.01
CA VAL A 110 0.70 9.98 -10.32
C VAL A 110 0.42 8.80 -9.40
N ILE A 111 0.17 7.64 -10.02
CA ILE A 111 0.14 6.35 -9.30
C ILE A 111 1.48 5.62 -9.51
N LYS A 112 1.84 5.40 -10.77
CA LYS A 112 3.11 4.73 -11.12
C LYS A 112 3.71 5.32 -12.39
N VAL A 113 5.00 5.62 -12.30
CA VAL A 113 5.84 6.01 -13.43
C VAL A 113 6.68 4.81 -13.87
N VAL A 114 6.75 4.55 -15.16
CA VAL A 114 7.58 3.51 -15.75
C VAL A 114 8.52 4.14 -16.76
N VAL A 115 9.80 3.74 -16.72
CA VAL A 115 10.79 4.07 -17.73
C VAL A 115 11.03 2.82 -18.57
N ASN A 116 10.82 2.93 -19.87
CA ASN A 116 11.05 1.85 -20.83
C ASN A 116 12.45 2.02 -21.46
N PRO A 117 13.18 0.91 -21.66
CA PRO A 117 14.47 0.94 -22.37
C PRO A 117 14.33 1.33 -23.84
#